data_a86ac8ce10b923c7b0129f49e8a3e259
#
_entry.id   a86ac8ce10b923c7b0129f49e8a3e259
#
_cell.length_a   1.000
_cell.length_b   1.000
_cell.length_c   1.000
_cell.angle_alpha   90.00
_cell.angle_beta   90.00
_cell.angle_gamma   90.00
#
_symmetry.space_group_name_H-M   'P 1'
#
loop_
_entity.id
_entity.type
_entity.pdbx_description
1 polymer ?
#
loop_
_entity_poly.entity_id
_entity_poly.type
_entity_poly.pdbx_seq_one_letter_code
_entity_poly.pdbx_strand_id
1 'polypeptide(L)'
;MPAKIYYDQDADLGLLKGKKIAVIGYGSQGHAHALNLKDSGQDVIVGLYKGSKSWAKAEKDGLRVATVNEAAQMSNVIMILLPDQNQRQVFEAEIRGGLGKGKMLMFAHGFNIHFNQVVPPPDVDVTMIAPKAPGHVMRDLFSQGPGVPALLAVQQDVTGRARDLALAYGKGVGCTRAGVIETTFKEETETDLFGEQTTLCGGISHLIKAAYETLVEAGYQPEVAYFECMHEMKLIVDLFYQGGLAYMRYSVSDTAEYGDYTRGPRIVSDDTKAEMKRILAEIQSGQFAREWVLENQANRAGFLAMRRRDAEHPIEEVGKRLRSMMSWIKPPRMG
;
A
#
# COMPACT_ATOMS: atom_id res chain seq x y z
N MET A 1 -22.04 -4.18 -13.69
CA MET A 1 -21.24 -4.31 -14.92
C MET A 1 -19.84 -4.70 -14.47
N PRO A 2 -19.08 -5.47 -15.26
CA PRO A 2 -17.69 -5.75 -14.92
C PRO A 2 -16.89 -4.45 -14.85
N ALA A 3 -15.85 -4.42 -13.99
CA ALA A 3 -14.99 -3.25 -13.85
C ALA A 3 -14.27 -2.95 -15.18
N LYS A 4 -14.06 -1.67 -15.47
CA LYS A 4 -13.28 -1.25 -16.62
C LYS A 4 -11.80 -1.37 -16.29
N ILE A 5 -11.06 -2.06 -17.17
CA ILE A 5 -9.63 -2.33 -17.00
C ILE A 5 -8.89 -1.72 -18.18
N TYR A 6 -7.80 -1.01 -17.88
CA TYR A 6 -6.92 -0.37 -18.86
C TYR A 6 -5.56 -1.05 -18.87
N TYR A 7 -4.99 -1.21 -20.05
CA TYR A 7 -3.68 -1.77 -20.29
C TYR A 7 -2.76 -0.77 -21.02
N ASP A 8 -1.55 -1.19 -21.39
CA ASP A 8 -0.55 -0.34 -22.04
C ASP A 8 -1.06 0.36 -23.32
N GLN A 9 -1.90 -0.30 -24.11
CA GLN A 9 -2.48 0.27 -25.33
C GLN A 9 -3.51 1.38 -25.05
N ASP A 10 -4.10 1.42 -23.86
CA ASP A 10 -5.12 2.39 -23.45
C ASP A 10 -4.51 3.67 -22.85
N ALA A 11 -3.19 3.69 -22.63
CA ALA A 11 -2.48 4.77 -21.97
C ALA A 11 -1.40 5.37 -22.87
N ASP A 12 -1.44 6.71 -23.02
CA ASP A 12 -0.46 7.47 -23.80
C ASP A 12 0.56 8.16 -22.88
N LEU A 13 1.77 7.60 -22.77
CA LEU A 13 2.87 8.18 -21.99
C LEU A 13 3.29 9.57 -22.51
N GLY A 14 3.04 9.87 -23.78
CA GLY A 14 3.32 11.15 -24.40
C GLY A 14 2.63 12.34 -23.74
N LEU A 15 1.51 12.12 -23.04
CA LEU A 15 0.80 13.15 -22.28
C LEU A 15 1.60 13.74 -21.12
N LEU A 16 2.63 13.03 -20.65
CA LEU A 16 3.58 13.50 -19.64
C LEU A 16 4.77 14.26 -20.23
N LYS A 17 4.96 14.23 -21.56
CA LYS A 17 6.09 14.91 -22.21
C LYS A 17 6.04 16.42 -21.94
N GLY A 18 7.17 16.94 -21.45
CA GLY A 18 7.30 18.35 -21.09
C GLY A 18 6.65 18.73 -19.76
N LYS A 19 6.06 17.77 -19.05
CA LYS A 19 5.54 17.98 -17.69
C LYS A 19 6.59 17.54 -16.67
N LYS A 20 6.74 18.33 -15.60
CA LYS A 20 7.53 17.98 -14.45
C LYS A 20 6.67 17.29 -13.42
N ILE A 21 7.14 16.20 -12.86
CA ILE A 21 6.43 15.37 -11.89
C ILE A 21 7.15 15.47 -10.54
N ALA A 22 6.46 16.00 -9.53
CA ALA A 22 6.92 15.94 -8.14
C ALA A 22 6.44 14.63 -7.50
N VAL A 23 7.38 13.90 -6.92
CA VAL A 23 7.08 12.77 -6.00
C VAL A 23 7.40 13.24 -4.59
N ILE A 24 6.36 13.48 -3.79
CA ILE A 24 6.49 14.00 -2.44
C ILE A 24 6.61 12.84 -1.46
N GLY A 25 7.81 12.66 -0.90
CA GLY A 25 8.20 11.52 -0.08
C GLY A 25 9.06 10.51 -0.84
N TYR A 26 9.96 9.82 -0.12
CA TYR A 26 10.87 8.82 -0.68
C TYR A 26 10.95 7.59 0.23
N GLY A 27 9.79 7.16 0.70
CA GLY A 27 9.58 5.87 1.37
C GLY A 27 9.47 4.74 0.34
N SER A 28 8.84 3.62 0.72
CA SER A 28 8.69 2.43 -0.14
C SER A 28 8.03 2.76 -1.49
N GLN A 29 6.85 3.40 -1.48
CA GLN A 29 6.16 3.80 -2.71
C GLN A 29 6.89 4.95 -3.44
N GLY A 30 7.32 5.99 -2.71
CA GLY A 30 8.00 7.15 -3.32
C GLY A 30 9.27 6.77 -4.07
N HIS A 31 10.07 5.88 -3.52
CA HIS A 31 11.25 5.33 -4.19
C HIS A 31 10.87 4.59 -5.49
N ALA A 32 9.88 3.70 -5.46
CA ALA A 32 9.45 2.94 -6.63
C ALA A 32 8.87 3.85 -7.73
N HIS A 33 7.94 4.75 -7.37
CA HIS A 33 7.34 5.68 -8.32
C HIS A 33 8.38 6.58 -8.98
N ALA A 34 9.26 7.21 -8.18
CA ALA A 34 10.26 8.13 -8.72
C ALA A 34 11.23 7.45 -9.69
N LEU A 35 11.72 6.25 -9.35
CA LEU A 35 12.65 5.52 -10.21
C LEU A 35 11.98 4.94 -11.45
N ASN A 36 10.77 4.40 -11.34
CA ASN A 36 10.05 3.86 -12.49
C ASN A 36 9.71 4.97 -13.50
N LEU A 37 9.26 6.14 -13.03
CA LEU A 37 9.02 7.31 -13.88
C LEU A 37 10.32 7.80 -14.55
N LYS A 38 11.42 7.88 -13.81
CA LYS A 38 12.73 8.23 -14.34
C LYS A 38 13.16 7.26 -15.45
N ASP A 39 13.07 5.96 -15.19
CA ASP A 39 13.43 4.92 -16.15
C ASP A 39 12.49 4.91 -17.38
N SER A 40 11.28 5.43 -17.22
CA SER A 40 10.31 5.68 -18.31
C SER A 40 10.55 7.01 -19.05
N GLY A 41 11.65 7.71 -18.76
CA GLY A 41 12.07 8.93 -19.44
C GLY A 41 11.33 10.20 -19.01
N GLN A 42 10.71 10.22 -17.82
CA GLN A 42 9.97 11.37 -17.32
C GLN A 42 10.84 12.34 -16.50
N ASP A 43 10.53 13.62 -16.50
CA ASP A 43 11.20 14.67 -15.69
C ASP A 43 10.66 14.61 -14.25
N VAL A 44 11.41 13.95 -13.36
CA VAL A 44 11.02 13.70 -11.97
C VAL A 44 11.85 14.54 -11.01
N ILE A 45 11.19 15.12 -10.01
CA ILE A 45 11.80 15.74 -8.84
C ILE A 45 11.21 15.13 -7.57
N VAL A 46 12.05 14.79 -6.61
CA VAL A 46 11.63 14.28 -5.30
C VAL A 46 11.53 15.44 -4.32
N GLY A 47 10.36 15.61 -3.70
CA GLY A 47 10.11 16.63 -2.68
C GLY A 47 10.30 16.04 -1.28
N LEU A 48 11.25 16.59 -0.49
CA LEU A 48 11.56 16.15 0.87
C LEU A 48 11.72 17.35 1.81
N TYR A 49 11.52 17.14 3.11
CA TYR A 49 11.87 18.16 4.10
C TYR A 49 13.38 18.28 4.28
N LYS A 50 13.88 19.46 4.62
CA LYS A 50 15.32 19.68 4.89
C LYS A 50 15.79 18.80 6.04
N GLY A 51 16.88 18.05 5.83
CA GLY A 51 17.41 17.11 6.83
C GLY A 51 16.76 15.71 6.79
N SER A 52 15.93 15.42 5.78
CA SER A 52 15.39 14.08 5.57
C SER A 52 16.51 13.06 5.35
N LYS A 53 16.45 11.93 6.05
CA LYS A 53 17.40 10.81 5.87
C LYS A 53 17.36 10.25 4.44
N SER A 54 16.24 10.43 3.73
CA SER A 54 16.06 9.96 2.36
C SER A 54 16.70 10.88 1.31
N TRP A 55 17.13 12.09 1.69
CA TRP A 55 17.68 13.07 0.75
C TRP A 55 18.90 12.53 0.01
N ALA A 56 19.93 12.16 0.74
CA ALA A 56 21.16 11.62 0.16
C ALA A 56 20.93 10.30 -0.62
N LYS A 57 19.93 9.51 -0.20
CA LYS A 57 19.54 8.28 -0.91
C LYS A 57 18.96 8.61 -2.28
N ALA A 58 18.03 9.53 -2.37
CA ALA A 58 17.40 9.92 -3.63
C ALA A 58 18.41 10.56 -4.61
N GLU A 59 19.34 11.38 -4.10
CA GLU A 59 20.44 11.93 -4.92
C GLU A 59 21.38 10.82 -5.43
N LYS A 60 21.75 9.86 -4.58
CA LYS A 60 22.57 8.70 -4.97
C LYS A 60 21.88 7.84 -6.04
N ASP A 61 20.55 7.74 -6.00
CA ASP A 61 19.74 7.05 -7.01
C ASP A 61 19.60 7.88 -8.31
N GLY A 62 20.28 9.05 -8.37
CA GLY A 62 20.35 9.93 -9.53
C GLY A 62 19.07 10.73 -9.78
N LEU A 63 18.31 11.04 -8.72
CA LEU A 63 17.12 11.87 -8.78
C LEU A 63 17.45 13.31 -8.36
N ARG A 64 16.73 14.27 -8.94
CA ARG A 64 16.74 15.64 -8.42
C ARG A 64 15.92 15.69 -7.15
N VAL A 65 16.44 16.38 -6.13
CA VAL A 65 15.77 16.56 -4.85
C VAL A 65 15.61 18.05 -4.57
N ALA A 66 14.47 18.43 -4.04
CA ALA A 66 14.17 19.79 -3.57
C ALA A 66 13.32 19.73 -2.30
N THR A 67 13.06 20.87 -1.69
CA THR A 67 12.07 20.94 -0.62
C THR A 67 10.68 20.64 -1.19
N VAL A 68 9.75 20.20 -0.32
CA VAL A 68 8.37 19.89 -0.73
C VAL A 68 7.75 21.08 -1.45
N ASN A 69 7.91 22.29 -0.89
CA ASN A 69 7.37 23.52 -1.47
C ASN A 69 7.96 23.82 -2.85
N GLU A 70 9.28 23.78 -3.02
CA GLU A 70 9.95 23.99 -4.31
C GLU A 70 9.51 22.96 -5.34
N ALA A 71 9.44 21.69 -4.96
CA ALA A 71 9.00 20.61 -5.84
C ALA A 71 7.54 20.82 -6.31
N ALA A 72 6.64 21.20 -5.40
CA ALA A 72 5.23 21.47 -5.73
C ALA A 72 5.07 22.69 -6.65
N GLN A 73 5.84 23.77 -6.40
CA GLN A 73 5.80 24.96 -7.23
C GLN A 73 6.26 24.69 -8.68
N MET A 74 7.38 23.94 -8.82
CA MET A 74 8.00 23.68 -10.12
C MET A 74 7.28 22.64 -10.97
N SER A 75 6.34 21.87 -10.41
CA SER A 75 5.79 20.69 -11.08
C SER A 75 4.36 20.89 -11.60
N ASN A 76 4.03 20.14 -12.64
CA ASN A 76 2.68 20.08 -13.24
C ASN A 76 1.84 18.97 -12.60
N VAL A 77 2.48 17.89 -12.19
CA VAL A 77 1.88 16.73 -11.53
C VAL A 77 2.55 16.56 -10.17
N ILE A 78 1.77 16.52 -9.12
CA ILE A 78 2.24 16.38 -7.73
C ILE A 78 1.65 15.10 -7.15
N MET A 79 2.47 14.07 -6.99
CA MET A 79 2.11 12.79 -6.37
C MET A 79 2.52 12.80 -4.90
N ILE A 80 1.55 12.70 -3.99
CA ILE A 80 1.80 12.65 -2.55
C ILE A 80 1.96 11.19 -2.12
N LEU A 81 3.17 10.86 -1.62
CA LEU A 81 3.55 9.52 -1.12
C LEU A 81 4.13 9.61 0.29
N LEU A 82 3.53 10.48 1.09
CA LEU A 82 3.78 10.60 2.52
C LEU A 82 2.85 9.67 3.30
N PRO A 83 3.23 9.27 4.54
CA PRO A 83 2.30 8.61 5.44
C PRO A 83 1.02 9.45 5.65
N ASP A 84 -0.14 8.80 5.67
CA ASP A 84 -1.45 9.47 5.66
C ASP A 84 -1.60 10.53 6.76
N GLN A 85 -1.14 10.23 7.96
CA GLN A 85 -1.21 11.13 9.10
C GLN A 85 -0.41 12.43 8.95
N ASN A 86 0.53 12.48 8.01
CA ASN A 86 1.37 13.65 7.76
C ASN A 86 0.88 14.47 6.56
N GLN A 87 0.06 13.89 5.70
CA GLN A 87 -0.31 14.50 4.42
C GLN A 87 -1.03 15.84 4.62
N ARG A 88 -2.01 15.91 5.53
CA ARG A 88 -2.76 17.14 5.80
C ARG A 88 -1.84 18.30 6.16
N GLN A 89 -0.94 18.10 7.12
CA GLN A 89 -0.04 19.17 7.60
C GLN A 89 0.90 19.63 6.48
N VAL A 90 1.51 18.69 5.76
CA VAL A 90 2.45 19.01 4.67
C VAL A 90 1.71 19.65 3.50
N PHE A 91 0.51 19.17 3.18
CA PHE A 91 -0.32 19.73 2.12
C PHE A 91 -0.63 21.22 2.39
N GLU A 92 -1.13 21.55 3.57
CA GLU A 92 -1.48 22.93 3.91
C GLU A 92 -0.24 23.85 3.98
N ALA A 93 0.86 23.36 4.56
CA ALA A 93 2.05 24.19 4.77
C ALA A 93 2.91 24.37 3.52
N GLU A 94 3.02 23.33 2.66
CA GLU A 94 4.06 23.30 1.65
C GLU A 94 3.55 23.02 0.21
N ILE A 95 2.39 22.35 0.05
CA ILE A 95 1.93 21.94 -1.28
C ILE A 95 0.84 22.88 -1.80
N ARG A 96 -0.14 23.25 -0.99
CA ARG A 96 -1.31 24.06 -1.40
C ARG A 96 -0.92 25.32 -2.17
N GLY A 97 0.07 26.07 -1.69
CA GLY A 97 0.55 27.30 -2.34
C GLY A 97 1.23 27.10 -3.70
N GLY A 98 1.62 25.86 -3.99
CA GLY A 98 2.19 25.47 -5.30
C GLY A 98 1.16 24.96 -6.32
N LEU A 99 -0.11 24.77 -5.91
CA LEU A 99 -1.18 24.30 -6.78
C LEU A 99 -1.82 25.46 -7.55
N GLY A 100 -2.48 25.18 -8.66
CA GLY A 100 -3.20 26.13 -9.47
C GLY A 100 -3.68 25.52 -10.79
N LYS A 101 -4.37 26.31 -11.58
CA LYS A 101 -5.01 25.89 -12.82
C LYS A 101 -4.08 25.09 -13.74
N GLY A 102 -4.55 23.93 -14.18
CA GLY A 102 -3.83 23.05 -15.09
C GLY A 102 -2.81 22.12 -14.40
N LYS A 103 -2.67 22.19 -13.08
CA LYS A 103 -1.91 21.21 -12.31
C LYS A 103 -2.77 20.03 -11.87
N MET A 104 -2.12 18.89 -11.62
CA MET A 104 -2.75 17.68 -11.13
C MET A 104 -2.15 17.30 -9.77
N LEU A 105 -3.04 17.08 -8.81
CA LEU A 105 -2.72 16.49 -7.51
C LEU A 105 -3.05 15.01 -7.55
N MET A 106 -2.10 14.17 -7.15
CA MET A 106 -2.24 12.71 -7.21
C MET A 106 -1.97 12.05 -5.86
N PHE A 107 -2.64 10.93 -5.66
CA PHE A 107 -2.52 10.08 -4.47
C PHE A 107 -2.30 8.62 -4.88
N ALA A 108 -1.75 7.82 -3.97
CA ALA A 108 -1.64 6.37 -4.13
C ALA A 108 -2.56 5.60 -3.16
N HIS A 109 -3.31 6.32 -2.31
CA HIS A 109 -4.34 5.83 -1.42
C HIS A 109 -5.34 6.96 -1.17
N GLY A 110 -6.63 6.60 -1.06
CA GLY A 110 -7.70 7.59 -1.05
C GLY A 110 -8.02 8.23 0.31
N PHE A 111 -7.41 7.77 1.42
CA PHE A 111 -7.73 8.16 2.80
C PHE A 111 -7.92 9.67 3.00
N ASN A 112 -6.93 10.45 2.61
CA ASN A 112 -6.90 11.88 2.87
C ASN A 112 -7.93 12.69 2.07
N ILE A 113 -8.32 12.22 0.91
CA ILE A 113 -9.40 12.80 0.11
C ILE A 113 -10.77 12.33 0.62
N HIS A 114 -10.95 11.02 0.78
CA HIS A 114 -12.23 10.44 1.18
C HIS A 114 -12.70 10.96 2.55
N PHE A 115 -11.80 11.08 3.51
CA PHE A 115 -12.10 11.58 4.85
C PHE A 115 -11.84 13.09 5.03
N ASN A 116 -11.74 13.86 3.93
CA ASN A 116 -11.58 15.31 3.94
C ASN A 116 -10.41 15.83 4.80
N GLN A 117 -9.34 15.05 4.93
CA GLN A 117 -8.12 15.52 5.58
C GLN A 117 -7.32 16.46 4.66
N VAL A 118 -7.39 16.25 3.36
CA VAL A 118 -6.90 17.15 2.33
C VAL A 118 -8.08 17.60 1.48
N VAL A 119 -8.26 18.92 1.39
CA VAL A 119 -9.28 19.56 0.55
C VAL A 119 -8.58 20.32 -0.57
N PRO A 120 -8.50 19.75 -1.79
CA PRO A 120 -7.82 20.41 -2.92
C PRO A 120 -8.52 21.71 -3.37
N PRO A 121 -7.78 22.65 -3.98
CA PRO A 121 -8.40 23.79 -4.67
C PRO A 121 -9.34 23.34 -5.79
N PRO A 122 -10.39 24.12 -6.12
CA PRO A 122 -11.38 23.71 -7.12
C PRO A 122 -10.88 23.79 -8.58
N ASP A 123 -9.70 24.34 -8.81
CA ASP A 123 -9.11 24.58 -10.14
C ASP A 123 -7.98 23.63 -10.53
N VAL A 124 -7.81 22.52 -9.81
CA VAL A 124 -6.82 21.48 -10.09
C VAL A 124 -7.49 20.13 -10.38
N ASP A 125 -6.85 19.30 -11.19
CA ASP A 125 -7.27 17.91 -11.31
C ASP A 125 -6.86 17.13 -10.06
N VAL A 126 -7.69 16.18 -9.62
CA VAL A 126 -7.41 15.31 -8.47
C VAL A 126 -7.64 13.87 -8.85
N THR A 127 -6.58 13.07 -8.82
CA THR A 127 -6.62 11.68 -9.25
C THR A 127 -5.86 10.76 -8.31
N MET A 128 -6.04 9.47 -8.50
CA MET A 128 -5.33 8.43 -7.78
C MET A 128 -4.82 7.37 -8.75
N ILE A 129 -3.59 6.92 -8.52
CA ILE A 129 -3.06 5.63 -9.00
C ILE A 129 -2.56 4.89 -7.77
N ALA A 130 -3.28 3.85 -7.39
CA ALA A 130 -3.01 3.04 -6.19
C ALA A 130 -2.47 1.65 -6.57
N PRO A 131 -1.14 1.46 -6.64
CA PRO A 131 -0.55 0.15 -6.93
C PRO A 131 -0.89 -0.85 -5.82
N LYS A 132 -1.32 -2.06 -6.19
CA LYS A 132 -1.68 -3.11 -5.23
C LYS A 132 -0.49 -4.05 -4.98
N ALA A 133 0.61 -3.46 -4.51
CA ALA A 133 1.82 -4.14 -4.05
C ALA A 133 2.69 -3.21 -3.19
N PRO A 134 3.53 -3.75 -2.29
CA PRO A 134 4.58 -2.97 -1.63
C PRO A 134 5.53 -2.32 -2.64
N GLY A 135 6.02 -1.11 -2.34
CA GLY A 135 6.83 -0.34 -3.30
C GLY A 135 8.10 -1.06 -3.78
N HIS A 136 8.80 -1.81 -2.92
CA HIS A 136 9.98 -2.57 -3.33
C HIS A 136 9.63 -3.67 -4.35
N VAL A 137 8.49 -4.37 -4.16
CA VAL A 137 7.99 -5.38 -5.11
C VAL A 137 7.62 -4.72 -6.44
N MET A 138 6.95 -3.56 -6.39
CA MET A 138 6.63 -2.77 -7.58
C MET A 138 7.90 -2.39 -8.38
N ARG A 139 8.96 -1.97 -7.67
CA ARG A 139 10.24 -1.61 -8.31
C ARG A 139 10.94 -2.82 -8.92
N ASP A 140 10.98 -3.92 -8.20
CA ASP A 140 11.64 -5.15 -8.65
C ASP A 140 10.95 -5.71 -9.90
N LEU A 141 9.62 -5.82 -9.90
CA LEU A 141 8.85 -6.26 -11.06
C LEU A 141 9.02 -5.33 -12.25
N PHE A 142 8.95 -4.00 -12.05
CA PHE A 142 9.18 -3.03 -13.13
C PHE A 142 10.52 -3.25 -13.81
N SER A 143 11.58 -3.46 -13.03
CA SER A 143 12.95 -3.67 -13.54
C SER A 143 13.12 -4.97 -14.32
N GLN A 144 12.27 -5.96 -14.06
CA GLN A 144 12.25 -7.26 -14.73
C GLN A 144 11.34 -7.29 -15.98
N GLY A 145 10.58 -6.21 -16.22
CA GLY A 145 9.66 -6.10 -17.36
C GLY A 145 8.18 -6.16 -17.02
N PRO A 146 7.72 -7.00 -16.07
CA PRO A 146 6.33 -6.98 -15.61
C PRO A 146 5.94 -5.67 -14.90
N GLY A 147 4.71 -5.61 -14.39
CA GLY A 147 4.19 -4.53 -13.55
C GLY A 147 3.34 -5.08 -12.42
N VAL A 148 2.85 -4.20 -11.56
CA VAL A 148 1.85 -4.53 -10.55
C VAL A 148 0.51 -3.91 -10.94
N PRO A 149 -0.62 -4.57 -10.69
CA PRO A 149 -1.92 -3.99 -10.95
C PRO A 149 -2.15 -2.77 -10.07
N ALA A 150 -2.98 -1.83 -10.54
CA ALA A 150 -3.33 -0.64 -9.79
C ALA A 150 -4.81 -0.31 -9.92
N LEU A 151 -5.29 0.53 -9.00
CA LEU A 151 -6.58 1.18 -9.10
C LEU A 151 -6.41 2.62 -9.56
N LEU A 152 -7.33 3.10 -10.40
CA LEU A 152 -7.40 4.47 -10.86
C LEU A 152 -8.71 5.09 -10.41
N ALA A 153 -8.64 6.28 -9.82
CA ALA A 153 -9.82 7.08 -9.53
C ALA A 153 -9.62 8.54 -9.91
N VAL A 154 -10.72 9.20 -10.30
CA VAL A 154 -10.79 10.62 -10.58
C VAL A 154 -11.76 11.25 -9.59
N GLN A 155 -11.27 12.13 -8.73
CA GLN A 155 -12.08 12.91 -7.79
C GLN A 155 -12.53 14.23 -8.40
N GLN A 156 -11.64 14.87 -9.18
CA GLN A 156 -11.86 16.17 -9.77
C GLN A 156 -11.20 16.22 -11.14
N ASP A 157 -11.97 16.58 -12.17
CA ASP A 157 -11.52 16.70 -13.56
C ASP A 157 -11.88 18.09 -14.10
N VAL A 158 -10.98 19.04 -13.87
CA VAL A 158 -11.16 20.44 -14.31
C VAL A 158 -10.71 20.63 -15.74
N THR A 159 -9.73 19.84 -16.17
CA THR A 159 -9.14 19.95 -17.51
C THR A 159 -9.89 19.13 -18.56
N GLY A 160 -10.77 18.21 -18.16
CA GLY A 160 -11.39 17.20 -19.02
C GLY A 160 -10.42 16.09 -19.45
N ARG A 161 -9.22 16.02 -18.83
CA ARG A 161 -8.15 15.09 -19.18
C ARG A 161 -7.52 14.38 -17.96
N ALA A 162 -8.12 14.54 -16.80
CA ALA A 162 -7.55 14.01 -15.56
C ALA A 162 -7.32 12.49 -15.61
N ARG A 163 -8.30 11.74 -16.14
CA ARG A 163 -8.19 10.28 -16.31
C ARG A 163 -7.04 9.89 -17.23
N ASP A 164 -6.94 10.51 -18.40
CA ASP A 164 -5.93 10.18 -19.40
C ASP A 164 -4.52 10.46 -18.87
N LEU A 165 -4.36 11.57 -18.14
CA LEU A 165 -3.10 11.94 -17.51
C LEU A 165 -2.73 10.98 -16.36
N ALA A 166 -3.70 10.53 -15.57
CA ALA A 166 -3.50 9.54 -14.54
C ALA A 166 -3.12 8.17 -15.13
N LEU A 167 -3.73 7.77 -16.26
CA LEU A 167 -3.34 6.57 -17.00
C LEU A 167 -1.91 6.67 -17.55
N ALA A 168 -1.54 7.83 -18.10
CA ALA A 168 -0.17 8.07 -18.54
C ALA A 168 0.84 7.94 -17.39
N TYR A 169 0.49 8.45 -16.21
CA TYR A 169 1.28 8.24 -14.99
C TYR A 169 1.35 6.75 -14.61
N GLY A 170 0.22 6.04 -14.60
CA GLY A 170 0.13 4.60 -14.36
C GLY A 170 1.03 3.78 -15.31
N LYS A 171 1.10 4.19 -16.59
CA LYS A 171 2.03 3.63 -17.58
C LYS A 171 3.48 3.94 -17.24
N GLY A 172 3.77 5.17 -16.87
CA GLY A 172 5.11 5.60 -16.46
C GLY A 172 5.66 4.84 -15.26
N VAL A 173 4.80 4.44 -14.32
CA VAL A 173 5.20 3.60 -13.19
C VAL A 173 5.07 2.09 -13.44
N GLY A 174 4.58 1.68 -14.62
CA GLY A 174 4.52 0.28 -15.08
C GLY A 174 3.25 -0.48 -14.71
N CYS A 175 2.24 0.18 -14.13
CA CYS A 175 1.02 -0.51 -13.66
C CYS A 175 0.13 -1.00 -14.82
N THR A 176 0.11 -0.31 -15.96
CA THR A 176 -0.68 -0.70 -17.13
C THR A 176 -0.22 -2.00 -17.79
N ARG A 177 1.01 -2.44 -17.50
CA ARG A 177 1.50 -3.76 -17.96
C ARG A 177 0.73 -4.91 -17.31
N ALA A 178 0.27 -4.74 -16.07
CA ALA A 178 -0.54 -5.74 -15.34
C ALA A 178 -2.04 -5.46 -15.43
N GLY A 179 -2.43 -4.19 -15.63
CA GLY A 179 -3.80 -3.72 -15.71
C GLY A 179 -4.14 -2.70 -14.61
N VAL A 180 -4.91 -1.69 -14.99
CA VAL A 180 -5.38 -0.62 -14.10
C VAL A 180 -6.91 -0.64 -14.10
N ILE A 181 -7.51 -0.86 -12.93
CA ILE A 181 -8.96 -0.94 -12.74
C ILE A 181 -9.49 0.44 -12.37
N GLU A 182 -10.53 0.92 -13.07
CA GLU A 182 -11.22 2.16 -12.73
C GLU A 182 -12.12 1.96 -11.51
N THR A 183 -12.01 2.86 -10.53
CA THR A 183 -12.76 2.85 -9.28
C THR A 183 -13.06 4.29 -8.80
N THR A 184 -13.41 4.46 -7.54
CA THR A 184 -13.58 5.76 -6.88
C THR A 184 -12.66 5.89 -5.66
N PHE A 185 -12.37 7.10 -5.20
CA PHE A 185 -11.64 7.32 -3.95
C PHE A 185 -12.32 6.64 -2.76
N LYS A 186 -13.66 6.67 -2.73
CA LYS A 186 -14.44 5.99 -1.70
C LYS A 186 -14.21 4.48 -1.71
N GLU A 187 -14.41 3.85 -2.86
CA GLU A 187 -14.31 2.39 -3.00
C GLU A 187 -12.90 1.90 -2.68
N GLU A 188 -11.88 2.56 -3.24
CA GLU A 188 -10.48 2.22 -2.95
C GLU A 188 -10.18 2.33 -1.46
N THR A 189 -10.53 3.46 -0.82
CA THR A 189 -10.22 3.69 0.59
C THR A 189 -10.92 2.68 1.50
N GLU A 190 -12.21 2.45 1.29
CA GLU A 190 -13.00 1.56 2.15
C GLU A 190 -12.54 0.10 2.00
N THR A 191 -12.27 -0.34 0.77
CA THR A 191 -11.84 -1.73 0.52
C THR A 191 -10.40 -1.99 0.93
N ASP A 192 -9.50 -1.03 0.76
CA ASP A 192 -8.10 -1.14 1.18
C ASP A 192 -8.01 -1.24 2.71
N LEU A 193 -8.62 -0.29 3.44
CA LEU A 193 -8.68 -0.32 4.91
C LEU A 193 -9.34 -1.60 5.43
N PHE A 194 -10.44 -2.04 4.81
CA PHE A 194 -11.10 -3.28 5.18
C PHE A 194 -10.18 -4.49 4.99
N GLY A 195 -9.52 -4.59 3.83
CA GLY A 195 -8.61 -5.68 3.51
C GLY A 195 -7.43 -5.76 4.48
N GLU A 196 -6.82 -4.59 4.81
CA GLU A 196 -5.72 -4.53 5.79
C GLU A 196 -6.16 -4.99 7.18
N GLN A 197 -7.31 -4.53 7.65
CA GLN A 197 -7.77 -4.78 9.02
C GLN A 197 -8.28 -6.21 9.21
N THR A 198 -9.05 -6.72 8.27
CA THR A 198 -9.75 -8.00 8.45
C THR A 198 -8.98 -9.20 7.90
N THR A 199 -8.08 -9.01 6.94
CA THR A 199 -7.47 -10.13 6.22
C THR A 199 -5.95 -10.00 6.14
N LEU A 200 -5.44 -9.00 5.41
CA LEU A 200 -4.04 -8.96 4.95
C LEU A 200 -3.02 -8.69 6.08
N CYS A 201 -3.39 -7.87 7.06
CA CYS A 201 -2.53 -7.54 8.18
C CYS A 201 -3.17 -7.98 9.50
N GLY A 202 -4.31 -7.40 9.88
CA GLY A 202 -4.96 -7.67 11.16
C GLY A 202 -5.41 -9.12 11.31
N GLY A 203 -6.24 -9.60 10.39
CA GLY A 203 -6.78 -10.96 10.45
C GLY A 203 -5.71 -12.04 10.48
N ILE A 204 -4.81 -12.04 9.49
CA ILE A 204 -3.78 -13.09 9.36
C ILE A 204 -2.79 -13.08 10.52
N SER A 205 -2.33 -11.90 11.00
CA SER A 205 -1.37 -11.84 12.10
C SER A 205 -1.95 -12.35 13.42
N HIS A 206 -3.22 -12.03 13.69
CA HIS A 206 -3.90 -12.53 14.89
C HIS A 206 -4.24 -14.02 14.81
N LEU A 207 -4.61 -14.53 13.63
CA LEU A 207 -4.79 -15.97 13.41
C LEU A 207 -3.49 -16.76 13.66
N ILE A 208 -2.37 -16.28 13.13
CA ILE A 208 -1.05 -16.89 13.33
C ILE A 208 -0.68 -16.91 14.81
N LYS A 209 -0.83 -15.79 15.53
CA LYS A 209 -0.52 -15.70 16.95
C LYS A 209 -1.36 -16.65 17.77
N ALA A 210 -2.68 -16.65 17.58
CA ALA A 210 -3.59 -17.53 18.31
C ALA A 210 -3.29 -19.03 18.06
N ALA A 211 -2.98 -19.41 16.83
CA ALA A 211 -2.59 -20.78 16.51
C ALA A 211 -1.27 -21.18 17.17
N TYR A 212 -0.25 -20.31 17.09
CA TYR A 212 1.03 -20.52 17.74
C TYR A 212 0.90 -20.67 19.26
N GLU A 213 0.20 -19.74 19.91
CA GLU A 213 -0.05 -19.76 21.36
C GLU A 213 -0.75 -21.05 21.78
N THR A 214 -1.81 -21.45 21.05
CA THR A 214 -2.57 -22.69 21.32
C THR A 214 -1.67 -23.93 21.32
N LEU A 215 -0.76 -24.04 20.36
CA LEU A 215 0.16 -25.18 20.30
C LEU A 215 1.19 -25.15 21.42
N VAL A 216 1.77 -23.99 21.72
CA VAL A 216 2.77 -23.83 22.78
C VAL A 216 2.16 -24.10 24.16
N GLU A 217 0.96 -23.58 24.42
CA GLU A 217 0.21 -23.84 25.66
C GLU A 217 -0.14 -25.33 25.84
N ALA A 218 -0.36 -26.05 24.73
CA ALA A 218 -0.57 -27.48 24.75
C ALA A 218 0.73 -28.30 24.95
N GLY A 219 1.89 -27.63 25.09
CA GLY A 219 3.19 -28.25 25.38
C GLY A 219 4.00 -28.64 24.13
N TYR A 220 3.59 -28.22 22.93
CA TYR A 220 4.39 -28.45 21.72
C TYR A 220 5.60 -27.51 21.69
N GLN A 221 6.65 -27.91 20.95
CA GLN A 221 7.87 -27.13 20.81
C GLN A 221 7.55 -25.81 20.04
N PRO A 222 7.96 -24.65 20.56
CA PRO A 222 7.73 -23.36 19.92
C PRO A 222 8.28 -23.27 18.48
N GLU A 223 9.38 -23.94 18.20
CA GLU A 223 9.98 -24.03 16.87
C GLU A 223 9.07 -24.75 15.87
N VAL A 224 8.48 -25.86 16.28
CA VAL A 224 7.53 -26.63 15.46
C VAL A 224 6.27 -25.79 15.24
N ALA A 225 5.72 -25.20 16.31
CA ALA A 225 4.56 -24.30 16.21
C ALA A 225 4.80 -23.11 15.25
N TYR A 226 6.01 -22.56 15.24
CA TYR A 226 6.38 -21.49 14.32
C TYR A 226 6.40 -21.97 12.87
N PHE A 227 6.97 -23.14 12.58
CA PHE A 227 6.98 -23.66 11.20
C PHE A 227 5.57 -23.92 10.69
N GLU A 228 4.74 -24.57 11.48
CA GLU A 228 3.36 -24.93 11.11
C GLU A 228 2.43 -23.70 10.93
N CYS A 229 2.53 -22.72 11.84
CA CYS A 229 1.57 -21.61 11.88
C CYS A 229 2.03 -20.37 11.11
N MET A 230 3.33 -20.16 10.90
CA MET A 230 3.85 -18.94 10.28
C MET A 230 4.74 -19.19 9.06
N HIS A 231 5.74 -20.05 9.17
CA HIS A 231 6.69 -20.22 8.07
C HIS A 231 6.02 -20.82 6.84
N GLU A 232 5.25 -21.87 7.00
CA GLU A 232 4.59 -22.56 5.90
C GLU A 232 3.43 -21.75 5.27
N MET A 233 2.87 -20.80 6.03
CA MET A 233 1.82 -19.91 5.53
C MET A 233 2.19 -19.24 4.19
N LYS A 234 3.46 -18.82 4.04
CA LYS A 234 3.95 -18.21 2.80
C LYS A 234 3.78 -19.15 1.59
N LEU A 235 4.07 -20.42 1.77
CA LEU A 235 3.99 -21.42 0.69
C LEU A 235 2.53 -21.66 0.29
N ILE A 236 1.62 -21.69 1.26
CA ILE A 236 0.18 -21.80 1.00
C ILE A 236 -0.36 -20.53 0.30
N VAL A 237 0.08 -19.34 0.73
CA VAL A 237 -0.28 -18.07 0.09
C VAL A 237 0.24 -18.02 -1.36
N ASP A 238 1.40 -18.57 -1.65
CA ASP A 238 1.91 -18.68 -3.03
C ASP A 238 0.98 -19.53 -3.92
N LEU A 239 0.40 -20.61 -3.39
CA LEU A 239 -0.58 -21.42 -4.12
C LEU A 239 -1.87 -20.65 -4.42
N PHE A 240 -2.38 -19.88 -3.45
CA PHE A 240 -3.50 -18.96 -3.68
C PHE A 240 -3.18 -17.93 -4.77
N TYR A 241 -2.00 -17.36 -4.72
CA TYR A 241 -1.55 -16.36 -5.68
C TYR A 241 -1.43 -16.93 -7.09
N GLN A 242 -0.96 -18.18 -7.24
CA GLN A 242 -0.75 -18.83 -8.53
C GLN A 242 -2.06 -19.28 -9.18
N GLY A 243 -3.00 -19.83 -8.42
CA GLY A 243 -4.17 -20.47 -9.01
C GLY A 243 -5.46 -20.40 -8.19
N GLY A 244 -5.51 -19.56 -7.17
CA GLY A 244 -6.70 -19.37 -6.34
C GLY A 244 -6.95 -20.52 -5.36
N LEU A 245 -8.11 -20.46 -4.69
CA LEU A 245 -8.50 -21.43 -3.66
C LEU A 245 -8.54 -22.89 -4.16
N ALA A 246 -9.03 -23.10 -5.37
CA ALA A 246 -9.13 -24.44 -5.94
C ALA A 246 -7.75 -25.06 -6.20
N TYR A 247 -6.80 -24.25 -6.66
CA TYR A 247 -5.44 -24.73 -6.92
C TYR A 247 -4.69 -25.03 -5.62
N MET A 248 -4.85 -24.22 -4.60
CA MET A 248 -4.29 -24.50 -3.27
C MET A 248 -4.79 -25.86 -2.76
N ARG A 249 -6.11 -26.08 -2.78
CA ARG A 249 -6.73 -27.35 -2.34
C ARG A 249 -6.24 -28.56 -3.14
N TYR A 250 -6.15 -28.42 -4.46
CA TYR A 250 -5.59 -29.46 -5.33
C TYR A 250 -4.12 -29.79 -5.00
N SER A 251 -3.36 -28.81 -4.49
CA SER A 251 -1.92 -28.94 -4.27
C SER A 251 -1.55 -29.48 -2.87
N VAL A 252 -2.49 -29.53 -1.94
CA VAL A 252 -2.28 -30.09 -0.60
C VAL A 252 -2.83 -31.51 -0.50
N SER A 253 -2.60 -32.20 0.63
CA SER A 253 -3.15 -33.54 0.85
C SER A 253 -4.66 -33.52 1.10
N ASP A 254 -5.34 -34.61 0.75
CA ASP A 254 -6.79 -34.79 1.04
C ASP A 254 -7.10 -34.57 2.54
N THR A 255 -6.16 -34.91 3.42
CA THR A 255 -6.29 -34.67 4.88
C THR A 255 -6.34 -33.20 5.20
N ALA A 256 -5.48 -32.39 4.57
CA ALA A 256 -5.45 -30.93 4.76
C ALA A 256 -6.70 -30.28 4.16
N GLU A 257 -7.11 -30.69 2.95
CA GLU A 257 -8.33 -30.21 2.28
C GLU A 257 -9.59 -30.56 3.11
N TYR A 258 -9.67 -31.76 3.66
CA TYR A 258 -10.77 -32.14 4.55
C TYR A 258 -10.80 -31.29 5.84
N GLY A 259 -9.63 -31.00 6.39
CA GLY A 259 -9.47 -30.08 7.53
C GLY A 259 -9.97 -28.69 7.22
N ASP A 260 -9.60 -28.13 6.05
CA ASP A 260 -10.06 -26.83 5.55
C ASP A 260 -11.60 -26.78 5.51
N TYR A 261 -12.25 -27.71 4.80
CA TYR A 261 -13.70 -27.71 4.68
C TYR A 261 -14.46 -27.90 6.00
N THR A 262 -13.91 -28.65 6.94
CA THR A 262 -14.63 -29.06 8.14
C THR A 262 -14.28 -28.24 9.39
N ARG A 263 -13.09 -27.65 9.47
CA ARG A 263 -12.62 -26.86 10.62
C ARG A 263 -12.49 -25.36 10.29
N GLY A 264 -12.15 -25.02 9.05
CA GLY A 264 -12.11 -23.63 8.62
C GLY A 264 -13.37 -22.82 8.97
N PRO A 265 -14.58 -23.31 8.67
CA PRO A 265 -15.83 -22.60 9.04
C PRO A 265 -16.08 -22.45 10.55
N ARG A 266 -15.37 -23.20 11.40
CA ARG A 266 -15.44 -23.04 12.86
C ARG A 266 -14.58 -21.90 13.37
N ILE A 267 -13.52 -21.55 12.64
CA ILE A 267 -12.64 -20.42 12.94
C ILE A 267 -13.21 -19.14 12.32
N VAL A 268 -13.55 -19.19 11.04
CA VAL A 268 -14.21 -18.08 10.33
C VAL A 268 -15.71 -18.38 10.28
N SER A 269 -16.38 -18.16 11.42
CA SER A 269 -17.81 -18.41 11.64
C SER A 269 -18.68 -17.22 11.18
N ASP A 270 -19.98 -17.38 11.33
CA ASP A 270 -20.93 -16.28 11.10
C ASP A 270 -20.69 -15.09 12.04
N ASP A 271 -20.21 -15.33 13.28
CA ASP A 271 -19.83 -14.27 14.21
C ASP A 271 -18.61 -13.50 13.70
N THR A 272 -17.60 -14.20 13.17
CA THR A 272 -16.44 -13.56 12.53
C THR A 272 -16.90 -12.69 11.36
N LYS A 273 -17.82 -13.18 10.53
CA LYS A 273 -18.37 -12.41 9.41
C LYS A 273 -19.20 -11.22 9.88
N ALA A 274 -19.92 -11.35 10.98
CA ALA A 274 -20.65 -10.24 11.59
C ALA A 274 -19.70 -9.15 12.10
N GLU A 275 -18.55 -9.54 12.70
CA GLU A 275 -17.52 -8.59 13.10
C GLU A 275 -16.90 -7.86 11.90
N MET A 276 -16.58 -8.57 10.82
CA MET A 276 -16.12 -7.95 9.58
C MET A 276 -17.09 -6.88 9.06
N LYS A 277 -18.40 -7.13 9.17
CA LYS A 277 -19.43 -6.12 8.78
C LYS A 277 -19.42 -4.91 9.72
N ARG A 278 -19.17 -5.08 11.01
CA ARG A 278 -19.02 -3.96 11.96
C ARG A 278 -17.79 -3.13 11.64
N ILE A 279 -16.65 -3.76 11.41
CA ILE A 279 -15.41 -3.08 10.99
C ILE A 279 -15.63 -2.29 9.69
N LEU A 280 -16.30 -2.87 8.70
CA LEU A 280 -16.64 -2.14 7.47
C LEU A 280 -17.52 -0.91 7.75
N ALA A 281 -18.51 -1.03 8.62
CA ALA A 281 -19.36 0.10 9.01
C ALA A 281 -18.58 1.20 9.75
N GLU A 282 -17.64 0.85 10.60
CA GLU A 282 -16.73 1.80 11.28
C GLU A 282 -15.84 2.55 10.29
N ILE A 283 -15.35 1.87 9.25
CA ILE A 283 -14.61 2.50 8.14
C ILE A 283 -15.51 3.47 7.38
N GLN A 284 -16.69 3.00 6.94
CA GLN A 284 -17.64 3.78 6.14
C GLN A 284 -18.18 5.01 6.87
N SER A 285 -18.38 4.92 8.17
CA SER A 285 -18.83 6.05 9.01
C SER A 285 -17.72 7.06 9.31
N GLY A 286 -16.46 6.75 9.00
CA GLY A 286 -15.29 7.54 9.35
C GLY A 286 -14.86 7.41 10.82
N GLN A 287 -15.43 6.45 11.56
CA GLN A 287 -15.05 6.20 12.96
C GLN A 287 -13.57 5.82 13.05
N PHE A 288 -13.11 4.82 12.27
CA PHE A 288 -11.71 4.43 12.24
C PHE A 288 -10.78 5.58 11.85
N ALA A 289 -11.15 6.36 10.83
CA ALA A 289 -10.35 7.51 10.40
C ALA A 289 -10.19 8.56 11.50
N ARG A 290 -11.29 8.85 12.24
CA ARG A 290 -11.24 9.75 13.39
C ARG A 290 -10.33 9.21 14.50
N GLU A 291 -10.44 7.93 14.83
CA GLU A 291 -9.59 7.30 15.84
C GLU A 291 -8.12 7.40 15.47
N TRP A 292 -7.77 7.08 14.23
CA TRP A 292 -6.39 7.17 13.74
C TRP A 292 -5.85 8.60 13.75
N VAL A 293 -6.65 9.57 13.31
CA VAL A 293 -6.26 10.99 13.34
C VAL A 293 -6.01 11.46 14.77
N LEU A 294 -6.90 11.14 15.71
CA LEU A 294 -6.76 11.50 17.12
C LEU A 294 -5.57 10.81 17.78
N GLU A 295 -5.34 9.53 17.49
CA GLU A 295 -4.18 8.77 17.97
C GLU A 295 -2.85 9.44 17.52
N ASN A 296 -2.81 9.95 16.29
CA ASN A 296 -1.64 10.70 15.80
C ASN A 296 -1.49 12.05 16.48
N GLN A 297 -2.58 12.77 16.77
CA GLN A 297 -2.55 14.02 17.55
C GLN A 297 -2.07 13.80 18.98
N ALA A 298 -2.37 12.61 19.55
CA ALA A 298 -1.86 12.16 20.84
C ALA A 298 -0.43 11.57 20.77
N ASN A 299 0.33 11.88 19.73
CA ASN A 299 1.70 11.39 19.49
C ASN A 299 1.79 9.85 19.46
N ARG A 300 0.73 9.17 19.08
CA ARG A 300 0.65 7.71 18.87
C ARG A 300 0.95 6.89 20.14
N ALA A 301 0.49 7.38 21.29
CA ALA A 301 0.79 6.76 22.58
C ALA A 301 0.32 5.30 22.66
N GLY A 302 -0.94 5.03 22.29
CA GLY A 302 -1.51 3.68 22.27
C GLY A 302 -0.88 2.80 21.18
N PHE A 303 -0.72 3.34 19.98
CA PHE A 303 -0.10 2.64 18.85
C PHE A 303 1.35 2.19 19.17
N LEU A 304 2.15 3.06 19.79
CA LEU A 304 3.52 2.72 20.17
C LEU A 304 3.58 1.69 21.31
N ALA A 305 2.61 1.70 22.22
CA ALA A 305 2.49 0.69 23.27
C ALA A 305 2.14 -0.69 22.68
N MET A 306 1.18 -0.76 21.75
CA MET A 306 0.84 -1.99 21.03
C MET A 306 2.04 -2.53 20.24
N ARG A 307 2.75 -1.65 19.52
CA ARG A 307 3.95 -2.03 18.76
C ARG A 307 5.04 -2.65 19.63
N ARG A 308 5.30 -2.09 20.83
CA ARG A 308 6.28 -2.66 21.77
C ARG A 308 5.86 -4.04 22.25
N ARG A 309 4.62 -4.17 22.72
CA ARG A 309 4.07 -5.45 23.18
C ARG A 309 4.17 -6.54 22.11
N ASP A 310 3.81 -6.22 20.86
CA ASP A 310 3.86 -7.20 19.77
C ASP A 310 5.30 -7.55 19.36
N ALA A 311 6.24 -6.60 19.45
CA ALA A 311 7.66 -6.87 19.20
C ALA A 311 8.33 -7.78 20.27
N GLU A 312 7.76 -7.82 21.47
CA GLU A 312 8.21 -8.67 22.59
C GLU A 312 7.51 -10.04 22.61
N HIS A 313 6.63 -10.33 21.65
CA HIS A 313 5.93 -11.61 21.58
C HIS A 313 6.91 -12.76 21.34
N PRO A 314 6.79 -13.92 22.06
CA PRO A 314 7.72 -15.05 21.93
C PRO A 314 7.91 -15.58 20.51
N ILE A 315 6.90 -15.48 19.65
CA ILE A 315 6.98 -15.88 18.24
C ILE A 315 8.06 -15.11 17.47
N GLU A 316 8.34 -13.84 17.84
CA GLU A 316 9.34 -13.02 17.18
C GLU A 316 10.76 -13.50 17.49
N GLU A 317 11.04 -13.86 18.73
CA GLU A 317 12.33 -14.40 19.15
C GLU A 317 12.60 -15.75 18.48
N VAL A 318 11.64 -16.67 18.56
CA VAL A 318 11.71 -17.99 17.92
C VAL A 318 11.89 -17.82 16.40
N GLY A 319 11.09 -16.97 15.79
CA GLY A 319 11.15 -16.70 14.35
C GLY A 319 12.49 -16.09 13.92
N LYS A 320 13.07 -15.19 14.71
CA LYS A 320 14.40 -14.60 14.41
C LYS A 320 15.47 -15.69 14.37
N ARG A 321 15.48 -16.59 15.36
CA ARG A 321 16.42 -17.71 15.42
C ARG A 321 16.25 -18.64 14.22
N LEU A 322 15.03 -19.04 13.90
CA LEU A 322 14.75 -19.96 12.79
C LEU A 322 15.04 -19.35 11.43
N ARG A 323 14.69 -18.08 11.21
CA ARG A 323 15.02 -17.36 9.95
C ARG A 323 16.54 -17.26 9.75
N SER A 324 17.34 -17.17 10.82
CA SER A 324 18.81 -17.12 10.70
C SER A 324 19.44 -18.45 10.23
N MET A 325 18.72 -19.57 10.35
CA MET A 325 19.15 -20.89 9.84
C MET A 325 18.94 -21.02 8.33
N MET A 326 18.10 -20.16 7.74
CA MET A 326 17.71 -20.23 6.32
C MET A 326 18.50 -19.20 5.52
N SER A 327 19.61 -19.60 4.93
CA SER A 327 20.55 -18.71 4.24
C SER A 327 19.97 -17.94 3.04
N TRP A 328 18.87 -18.42 2.47
CA TRP A 328 18.16 -17.75 1.37
C TRP A 328 17.20 -16.65 1.84
N ILE A 329 16.87 -16.57 3.12
CA ILE A 329 16.07 -15.49 3.70
C ILE A 329 17.02 -14.35 4.09
N LYS A 330 17.01 -13.28 3.29
CA LYS A 330 17.78 -12.08 3.62
C LYS A 330 17.05 -11.31 4.72
N PRO A 331 17.70 -11.00 5.85
CA PRO A 331 17.06 -10.19 6.88
C PRO A 331 16.67 -8.81 6.31
N PRO A 332 15.47 -8.32 6.61
CA PRO A 332 15.04 -7.00 6.15
C PRO A 332 15.94 -5.92 6.78
N ARG A 333 16.34 -4.94 5.99
CA ARG A 333 16.97 -3.72 6.50
C ARG A 333 15.85 -2.86 7.10
N MET A 334 15.62 -2.99 8.40
CA MET A 334 14.75 -2.04 9.11
C MET A 334 15.54 -0.75 9.29
N GLY A 335 15.10 0.32 8.60
CA GLY A 335 15.70 1.65 8.62
C GLY A 335 15.21 2.52 9.78
#